data_3f99e774a81a3832044bb0ad077370f2
#
_entry.id   3f99e774a81a3832044bb0ad077370f2
#
_cell.length_a   1.000
_cell.length_b   1.000
_cell.length_c   1.000
_cell.angle_alpha   90.00
_cell.angle_beta   90.00
_cell.angle_gamma   90.00
#
_symmetry.space_group_name_H-M   'P 1'
#
loop_
_entity.id
_entity.type
_entity.pdbx_description
1 polymer ?
#
loop_
_entity_poly.entity_id
_entity_poly.type
_entity_poly.pdbx_seq_one_letter_code
_entity_poly.pdbx_strand_id
1 'polypeptide(L)'
;MKPKQKPFLQNLDLVTTILPFGCIALLCCLFMLFPEGSANILASIRFFLGDELGSYYLLMGLGAVICSLYMAFSRFGSIKLGDMEKPQYTAFQWGSMMFTSGLAADILFYSLCEWMLYADEPHIAQMGTVQDWASVYPLFHWGPIPWSFYIILAVSFGFMIHVRKRNKQKYSEACRPLLGKKVDGVIGKLIDLTAVFALLAGTATTFSLATPLLSMALSRVLGIAETPLLTIAILVIICIVYTMAVYFGMQGVARLAASCIYLFFVLLAYFLFLGGQTRYIIETGISAVGTLAQNFISLATWTDALRTSSFPQNWTIFYWAYWMVWCVATPFFIGTISKGRTIRQTVLGGYFFGLAGTFTSFIILGNYGLGLQTHGILDLMGLYRESQDLYQTIITIFETMPMAKIGLILLAVTMIAFYATTFDALTMVASSYSYRSLDADKEPDKKVKLFWAVTLMLFPIALIFSENSMSSLQSVSIVAAFPIGFIILMIVWSFFKDADSYLKEKTTN
;
A
#
# COMPACT_ATOMS: atom_id res chain seq x y z
N MET A 1 -30.24 18.05 24.55
CA MET A 1 -29.07 18.02 25.45
C MET A 1 -27.87 17.52 24.68
N LYS A 2 -26.85 18.34 24.45
CA LYS A 2 -25.58 17.86 23.86
C LYS A 2 -24.95 16.88 24.87
N PRO A 3 -24.54 15.66 24.46
CA PRO A 3 -23.88 14.74 25.39
C PRO A 3 -22.61 15.41 25.91
N LYS A 4 -22.42 15.42 27.24
CA LYS A 4 -21.21 15.92 27.88
C LYS A 4 -20.01 15.17 27.24
N GLN A 5 -19.09 15.88 26.60
CA GLN A 5 -17.85 15.30 26.13
C GLN A 5 -17.12 14.69 27.34
N LYS A 6 -16.87 13.38 27.27
CA LYS A 6 -16.04 12.73 28.30
C LYS A 6 -14.66 13.39 28.30
N PRO A 7 -14.01 13.53 29.47
CA PRO A 7 -12.65 14.01 29.55
C PRO A 7 -11.75 13.23 28.56
N PHE A 8 -10.80 13.91 27.91
CA PHE A 8 -9.92 13.38 26.86
C PHE A 8 -9.38 11.98 27.17
N LEU A 9 -8.80 11.79 28.38
CA LEU A 9 -8.25 10.49 28.81
C LEU A 9 -9.27 9.37 28.96
N GLN A 10 -10.55 9.70 29.26
CA GLN A 10 -11.60 8.68 29.43
C GLN A 10 -12.10 8.10 28.10
N ASN A 11 -11.86 8.81 26.98
CA ASN A 11 -12.22 8.33 25.66
C ASN A 11 -11.09 7.54 24.97
N LEU A 12 -9.88 7.55 25.52
CA LEU A 12 -8.76 6.78 24.97
C LEU A 12 -8.86 5.30 25.34
N ASP A 13 -8.55 4.43 24.40
CA ASP A 13 -8.30 3.01 24.61
C ASP A 13 -6.78 2.80 24.76
N LEU A 14 -6.34 2.78 26.02
CA LEU A 14 -4.92 2.66 26.35
C LEU A 14 -4.32 1.33 25.86
N VAL A 15 -5.11 0.26 25.75
CA VAL A 15 -4.62 -1.04 25.28
C VAL A 15 -4.24 -0.95 23.81
N THR A 16 -5.12 -0.44 22.95
CA THR A 16 -4.85 -0.28 21.52
C THR A 16 -3.83 0.81 21.20
N THR A 17 -3.49 1.66 22.19
CA THR A 17 -2.50 2.73 22.05
C THR A 17 -1.11 2.29 22.51
N ILE A 18 -1.03 1.79 23.77
CA ILE A 18 0.27 1.53 24.43
C ILE A 18 0.84 0.16 24.04
N LEU A 19 -0.02 -0.86 23.92
CA LEU A 19 0.46 -2.22 23.61
C LEU A 19 1.20 -2.31 22.26
N PRO A 20 0.68 -1.75 21.14
CA PRO A 20 1.44 -1.75 19.91
C PRO A 20 2.78 -1.01 20.01
N PHE A 21 2.81 0.14 20.69
CA PHE A 21 4.05 0.87 20.94
C PHE A 21 5.05 0.02 21.73
N GLY A 22 4.62 -0.61 22.81
CA GLY A 22 5.48 -1.48 23.64
C GLY A 22 6.01 -2.68 22.85
N CYS A 23 5.16 -3.32 22.04
CA CYS A 23 5.57 -4.43 21.19
C CYS A 23 6.60 -3.98 20.12
N ILE A 24 6.37 -2.83 19.48
CA ILE A 24 7.33 -2.30 18.49
C ILE A 24 8.65 -1.94 19.17
N ALA A 25 8.63 -1.25 20.30
CA ALA A 25 9.83 -0.92 21.05
C ALA A 25 10.62 -2.20 21.43
N LEU A 26 9.93 -3.25 21.88
CA LEU A 26 10.54 -4.54 22.17
C LEU A 26 11.13 -5.19 20.91
N LEU A 27 10.39 -5.21 19.79
CA LEU A 27 10.90 -5.74 18.53
C LEU A 27 12.14 -4.96 18.06
N CYS A 28 12.11 -3.63 18.13
CA CYS A 28 13.28 -2.80 17.82
C CYS A 28 14.49 -3.18 18.67
N CYS A 29 14.31 -3.34 19.99
CA CYS A 29 15.39 -3.79 20.88
C CYS A 29 15.90 -5.17 20.50
N LEU A 30 15.02 -6.12 20.17
CA LEU A 30 15.42 -7.47 19.77
C LEU A 30 16.20 -7.46 18.45
N PHE A 31 15.75 -6.72 17.45
CA PHE A 31 16.47 -6.59 16.17
C PHE A 31 17.84 -5.93 16.33
N MET A 32 17.97 -4.94 17.23
CA MET A 32 19.24 -4.26 17.48
C MET A 32 20.22 -5.12 18.33
N LEU A 33 19.70 -5.84 19.33
CA LEU A 33 20.56 -6.62 20.26
C LEU A 33 20.86 -8.02 19.72
N PHE A 34 19.98 -8.62 18.93
CA PHE A 34 20.07 -9.97 18.42
C PHE A 34 19.72 -10.02 16.91
N PRO A 35 20.45 -9.33 16.02
CA PRO A 35 20.07 -9.17 14.63
C PRO A 35 19.93 -10.51 13.90
N GLU A 36 20.95 -11.39 13.97
CA GLU A 36 20.91 -12.71 13.31
C GLU A 36 19.80 -13.61 13.89
N GLY A 37 19.65 -13.66 15.21
CA GLY A 37 18.61 -14.48 15.86
C GLY A 37 17.21 -14.04 15.47
N SER A 38 16.97 -12.73 15.43
CA SER A 38 15.69 -12.15 15.03
C SER A 38 15.38 -12.40 13.55
N ALA A 39 16.38 -12.26 12.67
CA ALA A 39 16.26 -12.55 11.25
C ALA A 39 15.92 -14.02 10.99
N ASN A 40 16.60 -14.95 11.67
CA ASN A 40 16.36 -16.39 11.53
C ASN A 40 14.95 -16.80 12.02
N ILE A 41 14.49 -16.25 13.14
CA ILE A 41 13.12 -16.49 13.63
C ILE A 41 12.09 -15.94 12.63
N LEU A 42 12.29 -14.74 12.15
CA LEU A 42 11.39 -14.11 11.17
C LEU A 42 11.36 -14.91 9.86
N ALA A 43 12.50 -15.36 9.37
CA ALA A 43 12.61 -16.21 8.19
C ALA A 43 11.88 -17.56 8.37
N SER A 44 12.00 -18.19 9.55
CA SER A 44 11.30 -19.44 9.86
C SER A 44 9.77 -19.25 9.89
N ILE A 45 9.29 -18.17 10.46
CA ILE A 45 7.86 -17.83 10.47
C ILE A 45 7.39 -17.52 9.04
N ARG A 46 8.18 -16.77 8.28
CA ARG A 46 7.89 -16.50 6.86
C ARG A 46 7.79 -17.79 6.05
N PHE A 47 8.71 -18.71 6.21
CA PHE A 47 8.70 -20.00 5.53
C PHE A 47 7.40 -20.74 5.82
N PHE A 48 7.02 -20.87 7.10
CA PHE A 48 5.78 -21.55 7.48
C PHE A 48 4.55 -20.86 6.90
N LEU A 49 4.43 -19.53 7.00
CA LEU A 49 3.23 -18.80 6.57
C LEU A 49 3.20 -18.54 5.05
N GLY A 50 4.32 -18.24 4.43
CA GLY A 50 4.42 -17.85 3.03
C GLY A 50 4.74 -18.99 2.08
N ASP A 51 5.37 -20.06 2.53
CA ASP A 51 5.70 -21.22 1.72
C ASP A 51 4.72 -22.38 1.99
N GLU A 52 4.68 -22.93 3.21
CA GLU A 52 3.80 -24.05 3.56
C GLU A 52 2.31 -23.67 3.45
N LEU A 53 1.94 -22.49 3.92
CA LEU A 53 0.58 -21.95 3.85
C LEU A 53 0.38 -20.96 2.70
N GLY A 54 1.32 -20.86 1.77
CA GLY A 54 1.33 -19.86 0.69
C GLY A 54 0.07 -19.85 -0.18
N SER A 55 -0.55 -21.01 -0.41
CA SER A 55 -1.81 -21.13 -1.15
C SER A 55 -2.95 -20.31 -0.54
N TYR A 56 -2.91 -20.03 0.77
CA TYR A 56 -3.86 -19.13 1.43
C TYR A 56 -3.88 -17.75 0.80
N TYR A 57 -2.72 -17.14 0.56
CA TYR A 57 -2.62 -15.80 -0.03
C TYR A 57 -3.09 -15.78 -1.48
N LEU A 58 -2.76 -16.82 -2.26
CA LEU A 58 -3.21 -16.92 -3.66
C LEU A 58 -4.73 -17.05 -3.74
N LEU A 59 -5.33 -17.89 -2.90
CA LEU A 59 -6.79 -18.04 -2.81
C LEU A 59 -7.46 -16.75 -2.33
N MET A 60 -6.87 -16.06 -1.36
CA MET A 60 -7.36 -14.75 -0.91
C MET A 60 -7.35 -13.72 -2.04
N GLY A 61 -6.28 -13.66 -2.83
CA GLY A 61 -6.16 -12.74 -3.96
C GLY A 61 -7.20 -12.98 -5.03
N LEU A 62 -7.29 -14.21 -5.53
CA LEU A 62 -8.27 -14.58 -6.55
C LEU A 62 -9.71 -14.46 -6.02
N GLY A 63 -9.94 -14.87 -4.77
CA GLY A 63 -11.24 -14.75 -4.10
C GLY A 63 -11.68 -13.30 -3.95
N ALA A 64 -10.76 -12.37 -3.68
CA ALA A 64 -11.06 -10.94 -3.59
C ALA A 64 -11.51 -10.36 -4.95
N VAL A 65 -10.87 -10.76 -6.07
CA VAL A 65 -11.32 -10.36 -7.41
C VAL A 65 -12.73 -10.88 -7.69
N ILE A 66 -12.97 -12.18 -7.50
CA ILE A 66 -14.29 -12.80 -7.71
C ILE A 66 -15.33 -12.11 -6.85
N CYS A 67 -15.03 -11.86 -5.58
CA CYS A 67 -15.91 -11.20 -4.64
C CYS A 67 -16.25 -9.77 -5.08
N SER A 68 -15.27 -8.99 -5.52
CA SER A 68 -15.48 -7.61 -5.99
C SER A 68 -16.38 -7.56 -7.24
N LEU A 69 -16.16 -8.47 -8.19
CA LEU A 69 -17.01 -8.61 -9.38
C LEU A 69 -18.42 -9.04 -8.99
N TYR A 70 -18.57 -9.97 -8.05
CA TYR A 70 -19.87 -10.35 -7.52
C TYR A 70 -20.59 -9.17 -6.85
N MET A 71 -19.89 -8.35 -6.05
CA MET A 71 -20.45 -7.12 -5.49
C MET A 71 -20.96 -6.16 -6.58
N ALA A 72 -20.25 -6.03 -7.70
CA ALA A 72 -20.59 -5.12 -8.77
C ALA A 72 -21.76 -5.61 -9.64
N PHE A 73 -21.79 -6.89 -9.98
CA PHE A 73 -22.71 -7.42 -10.99
C PHE A 73 -23.92 -8.16 -10.42
N SER A 74 -23.96 -8.42 -9.10
CA SER A 74 -25.12 -8.97 -8.43
C SER A 74 -26.15 -7.89 -8.03
N ARG A 75 -27.19 -8.30 -7.31
CA ARG A 75 -28.21 -7.40 -6.72
C ARG A 75 -27.64 -6.32 -5.81
N PHE A 76 -26.46 -6.52 -5.27
CA PHE A 76 -25.79 -5.55 -4.39
C PHE A 76 -25.24 -4.35 -5.17
N GLY A 77 -24.90 -4.53 -6.44
CA GLY A 77 -24.29 -3.51 -7.27
C GLY A 77 -25.12 -2.24 -7.46
N SER A 78 -26.45 -2.34 -7.33
CA SER A 78 -27.38 -1.21 -7.43
C SER A 78 -27.52 -0.42 -6.13
N ILE A 79 -27.03 -0.95 -5.00
CA ILE A 79 -27.11 -0.24 -3.71
C ILE A 79 -26.27 1.04 -3.81
N LYS A 80 -26.91 2.17 -3.46
CA LYS A 80 -26.27 3.48 -3.42
C LYS A 80 -25.67 3.72 -2.03
N LEU A 81 -24.43 4.15 -1.98
CA LEU A 81 -23.72 4.46 -0.73
C LEU A 81 -24.19 5.82 -0.19
N GLY A 82 -25.28 5.81 0.57
CA GLY A 82 -25.93 6.99 1.16
C GLY A 82 -27.09 7.54 0.33
N ASP A 83 -27.85 8.46 0.91
CA ASP A 83 -29.14 8.93 0.43
C ASP A 83 -29.06 10.21 -0.44
N MET A 84 -27.88 10.56 -0.96
CA MET A 84 -27.68 11.76 -1.76
C MET A 84 -28.23 11.57 -3.19
N GLU A 85 -28.89 12.58 -3.75
CA GLU A 85 -29.32 12.55 -5.15
C GLU A 85 -28.14 12.45 -6.13
N LYS A 86 -27.10 13.24 -5.88
CA LYS A 86 -25.85 13.26 -6.66
C LYS A 86 -24.67 12.82 -5.79
N PRO A 87 -23.64 12.19 -6.37
CA PRO A 87 -22.41 11.88 -5.64
C PRO A 87 -21.78 13.13 -5.03
N GLN A 88 -21.14 12.97 -3.87
CA GLN A 88 -20.47 14.06 -3.15
C GLN A 88 -19.37 14.73 -3.97
N TYR A 89 -18.68 13.98 -4.79
CA TYR A 89 -17.61 14.45 -5.68
C TYR A 89 -17.96 14.18 -7.14
N THR A 90 -17.56 15.07 -8.03
CA THR A 90 -17.67 14.84 -9.48
C THR A 90 -16.89 13.57 -9.88
N ALA A 91 -17.14 13.03 -11.08
CA ALA A 91 -16.43 11.84 -11.56
C ALA A 91 -14.91 12.09 -11.63
N PHE A 92 -14.50 13.29 -12.08
CA PHE A 92 -13.09 13.65 -12.17
C PHE A 92 -12.42 13.79 -10.80
N GLN A 93 -13.03 14.50 -9.85
CA GLN A 93 -12.49 14.64 -8.50
C GLN A 93 -12.34 13.29 -7.79
N TRP A 94 -13.40 12.49 -7.84
CA TRP A 94 -13.38 11.15 -7.25
C TRP A 94 -12.36 10.23 -7.91
N GLY A 95 -12.31 10.23 -9.26
CA GLY A 95 -11.33 9.45 -10.02
C GLY A 95 -9.90 9.88 -9.71
N SER A 96 -9.62 11.16 -9.57
CA SER A 96 -8.30 11.67 -9.15
C SER A 96 -7.92 11.19 -7.75
N MET A 97 -8.85 11.21 -6.80
CA MET A 97 -8.62 10.68 -5.44
C MET A 97 -8.40 9.17 -5.45
N MET A 98 -9.13 8.42 -6.29
CA MET A 98 -8.91 6.98 -6.47
C MET A 98 -7.54 6.70 -7.08
N PHE A 99 -7.17 7.41 -8.13
CA PHE A 99 -5.87 7.31 -8.79
C PHE A 99 -4.71 7.49 -7.80
N THR A 100 -4.82 8.49 -6.93
CA THR A 100 -3.75 8.81 -5.97
C THR A 100 -3.77 7.96 -4.71
N SER A 101 -4.87 7.26 -4.42
CA SER A 101 -5.00 6.45 -3.19
C SER A 101 -4.05 5.24 -3.14
N GLY A 102 -3.52 4.82 -4.29
CA GLY A 102 -2.50 3.77 -4.39
C GLY A 102 -1.08 4.29 -4.60
N LEU A 103 -0.88 5.62 -4.64
CA LEU A 103 0.43 6.21 -4.88
C LEU A 103 1.13 6.55 -3.56
N ALA A 104 2.26 5.92 -3.32
CA ALA A 104 3.14 6.17 -2.19
C ALA A 104 4.61 6.17 -2.66
N ALA A 105 5.56 6.50 -1.79
CA ALA A 105 6.96 6.60 -2.18
C ALA A 105 7.58 5.28 -2.66
N ASP A 106 7.08 4.15 -2.18
CA ASP A 106 7.50 2.81 -2.58
C ASP A 106 7.12 2.48 -4.04
N ILE A 107 6.03 3.04 -4.57
CA ILE A 107 5.69 2.83 -5.98
C ILE A 107 6.74 3.44 -6.92
N LEU A 108 7.37 4.53 -6.51
CA LEU A 108 8.49 5.12 -7.28
C LEU A 108 9.71 4.21 -7.25
N PHE A 109 10.01 3.62 -6.09
CA PHE A 109 11.09 2.64 -5.97
C PHE A 109 10.82 1.40 -6.83
N TYR A 110 9.69 0.73 -6.59
CA TYR A 110 9.37 -0.51 -7.31
C TYR A 110 9.19 -0.31 -8.81
N SER A 111 8.54 0.77 -9.25
CA SER A 111 8.35 1.00 -10.69
C SER A 111 9.67 1.22 -11.44
N LEU A 112 10.73 1.68 -10.78
CA LEU A 112 12.04 1.83 -11.39
C LEU A 112 12.86 0.54 -11.41
N CYS A 113 12.70 -0.36 -10.42
CA CYS A 113 13.59 -1.51 -10.25
C CYS A 113 12.92 -2.88 -10.32
N GLU A 114 11.61 -3.01 -10.18
CA GLU A 114 10.95 -4.32 -10.04
C GLU A 114 11.14 -5.22 -11.25
N TRP A 115 11.17 -4.65 -12.45
CA TRP A 115 11.46 -5.39 -13.68
C TRP A 115 12.85 -6.07 -13.63
N MET A 116 13.87 -5.45 -12.99
CA MET A 116 15.20 -6.04 -12.85
C MET A 116 15.18 -7.26 -11.92
N LEU A 117 14.44 -7.15 -10.82
CA LEU A 117 14.26 -8.26 -9.87
C LEU A 117 13.65 -9.48 -10.55
N TYR A 118 12.68 -9.27 -11.45
CA TYR A 118 12.07 -10.37 -12.21
C TYR A 118 12.96 -10.85 -13.35
N ALA A 119 13.63 -9.94 -14.04
CA ALA A 119 14.56 -10.31 -15.12
C ALA A 119 15.71 -11.21 -14.64
N ASP A 120 16.06 -11.14 -13.36
CA ASP A 120 17.08 -11.98 -12.73
C ASP A 120 16.56 -13.38 -12.31
N GLU A 121 15.24 -13.58 -12.29
CA GLU A 121 14.63 -14.83 -11.90
C GLU A 121 14.68 -15.89 -13.02
N PRO A 122 15.21 -17.10 -12.76
CA PRO A 122 15.30 -18.16 -13.78
C PRO A 122 13.95 -18.53 -14.38
N HIS A 123 12.86 -18.39 -13.63
CA HIS A 123 11.52 -18.66 -14.09
C HIS A 123 11.13 -17.78 -15.29
N ILE A 124 11.49 -16.50 -15.26
CA ILE A 124 11.17 -15.55 -16.33
C ILE A 124 11.80 -15.98 -17.66
N ALA A 125 13.06 -16.43 -17.62
CA ALA A 125 13.73 -16.93 -18.81
C ALA A 125 13.10 -18.21 -19.39
N GLN A 126 12.38 -18.98 -18.56
CA GLN A 126 11.66 -20.18 -19.00
C GLN A 126 10.29 -19.86 -19.61
N MET A 127 9.67 -18.73 -19.25
CA MET A 127 8.38 -18.32 -19.78
C MET A 127 8.45 -17.75 -21.20
N GLY A 128 9.59 -17.18 -21.59
CA GLY A 128 9.78 -16.52 -22.90
C GLY A 128 10.88 -15.49 -22.85
N THR A 129 10.69 -14.36 -23.53
CA THR A 129 11.70 -13.29 -23.47
C THR A 129 11.62 -12.55 -22.13
N VAL A 130 12.78 -12.14 -21.62
CA VAL A 130 12.86 -11.30 -20.42
C VAL A 130 12.06 -10.02 -20.59
N GLN A 131 12.15 -9.40 -21.79
CA GLN A 131 11.40 -8.19 -22.11
C GLN A 131 9.89 -8.36 -21.89
N ASP A 132 9.31 -9.46 -22.38
CA ASP A 132 7.87 -9.66 -22.30
C ASP A 132 7.41 -9.86 -20.85
N TRP A 133 8.09 -10.73 -20.11
CA TRP A 133 7.63 -11.14 -18.79
C TRP A 133 8.10 -10.23 -17.64
N ALA A 134 9.27 -9.60 -17.74
CA ALA A 134 9.72 -8.61 -16.78
C ALA A 134 8.86 -7.32 -16.83
N SER A 135 8.18 -7.04 -17.94
CA SER A 135 7.20 -5.95 -18.04
C SER A 135 5.81 -6.34 -17.54
N VAL A 136 5.43 -7.63 -17.60
CA VAL A 136 4.10 -8.13 -17.22
C VAL A 136 3.95 -8.28 -15.72
N TYR A 137 4.93 -8.88 -15.04
CA TYR A 137 4.82 -9.17 -13.60
C TYR A 137 4.62 -7.94 -12.72
N PRO A 138 5.26 -6.78 -12.97
CA PRO A 138 4.94 -5.56 -12.23
C PRO A 138 3.46 -5.17 -12.37
N LEU A 139 2.89 -5.27 -13.58
CA LEU A 139 1.47 -4.98 -13.80
C LEU A 139 0.55 -6.02 -13.11
N PHE A 140 1.00 -7.27 -12.99
CA PHE A 140 0.28 -8.30 -12.27
C PHE A 140 0.28 -8.04 -10.75
N HIS A 141 1.44 -7.75 -10.17
CA HIS A 141 1.61 -7.56 -8.73
C HIS A 141 1.07 -6.22 -8.22
N TRP A 142 0.89 -5.22 -9.09
CA TRP A 142 0.25 -3.93 -8.80
C TRP A 142 -1.09 -3.76 -9.54
N GLY A 143 -1.66 -4.88 -9.97
CA GLY A 143 -2.79 -4.98 -10.86
C GLY A 143 -4.13 -5.30 -10.18
N PRO A 144 -5.00 -6.06 -10.89
CA PRO A 144 -6.37 -6.27 -10.43
C PRO A 144 -6.50 -6.98 -9.08
N ILE A 145 -5.63 -7.95 -8.75
CA ILE A 145 -5.70 -8.67 -7.47
C ILE A 145 -5.44 -7.75 -6.29
N PRO A 146 -4.34 -7.01 -6.21
CA PRO A 146 -4.10 -6.05 -5.14
C PRO A 146 -5.23 -5.02 -4.99
N TRP A 147 -5.66 -4.43 -6.08
CA TRP A 147 -6.75 -3.46 -6.06
C TRP A 147 -8.07 -4.07 -5.57
N SER A 148 -8.31 -5.36 -5.82
CA SER A 148 -9.51 -6.04 -5.32
C SER A 148 -9.61 -6.03 -3.80
N PHE A 149 -8.49 -6.19 -3.08
CA PHE A 149 -8.47 -6.09 -1.61
C PHE A 149 -8.96 -4.72 -1.12
N TYR A 150 -8.48 -3.64 -1.76
CA TYR A 150 -8.92 -2.29 -1.42
C TYR A 150 -10.40 -2.08 -1.74
N ILE A 151 -10.85 -2.56 -2.89
CA ILE A 151 -12.20 -2.34 -3.39
C ILE A 151 -13.25 -3.06 -2.54
N ILE A 152 -13.06 -4.35 -2.19
CA ILE A 152 -14.03 -5.09 -1.37
C ILE A 152 -14.19 -4.48 0.01
N LEU A 153 -13.10 -3.99 0.59
CA LEU A 153 -13.12 -3.32 1.89
C LEU A 153 -13.70 -1.90 1.77
N ALA A 154 -13.37 -1.14 0.73
CA ALA A 154 -13.93 0.19 0.49
C ALA A 154 -15.45 0.15 0.35
N VAL A 155 -15.98 -0.84 -0.38
CA VAL A 155 -17.41 -1.09 -0.48
C VAL A 155 -18.01 -1.41 0.89
N SER A 156 -17.37 -2.31 1.65
CA SER A 156 -17.83 -2.73 2.98
C SER A 156 -17.86 -1.55 3.97
N PHE A 157 -16.81 -0.73 3.99
CA PHE A 157 -16.72 0.45 4.85
C PHE A 157 -17.66 1.57 4.38
N GLY A 158 -17.75 1.80 3.07
CA GLY A 158 -18.68 2.78 2.50
C GLY A 158 -20.13 2.42 2.81
N PHE A 159 -20.51 1.16 2.73
CA PHE A 159 -21.82 0.66 3.13
C PHE A 159 -22.04 0.84 4.65
N MET A 160 -21.09 0.44 5.47
CA MET A 160 -21.14 0.62 6.92
C MET A 160 -21.37 2.08 7.32
N ILE A 161 -20.59 3.00 6.74
CA ILE A 161 -20.61 4.42 7.11
C ILE A 161 -21.84 5.13 6.50
N HIS A 162 -22.09 4.97 5.21
CA HIS A 162 -23.05 5.78 4.50
C HIS A 162 -24.46 5.21 4.46
N VAL A 163 -24.62 3.89 4.49
CA VAL A 163 -25.92 3.22 4.47
C VAL A 163 -26.39 2.89 5.88
N ARG A 164 -25.56 2.21 6.66
CA ARG A 164 -25.91 1.79 8.03
C ARG A 164 -25.61 2.86 9.08
N LYS A 165 -24.97 3.96 8.72
CA LYS A 165 -24.65 5.10 9.62
C LYS A 165 -23.84 4.69 10.85
N ARG A 166 -23.02 3.63 10.74
CA ARG A 166 -22.06 3.22 11.76
C ARG A 166 -20.76 3.97 11.54
N ASN A 167 -20.53 5.04 12.30
CA ASN A 167 -19.50 6.02 12.01
C ASN A 167 -18.12 5.72 12.62
N LYS A 168 -17.94 4.59 13.33
CA LYS A 168 -16.62 4.22 13.87
C LYS A 168 -15.72 3.63 12.78
N GLN A 169 -14.62 4.28 12.49
CA GLN A 169 -13.63 3.80 11.53
C GLN A 169 -12.72 2.73 12.16
N LYS A 170 -13.31 1.56 12.46
CA LYS A 170 -12.61 0.42 13.04
C LYS A 170 -12.96 -0.88 12.32
N TYR A 171 -12.00 -1.77 12.19
CA TYR A 171 -12.20 -3.10 11.63
C TYR A 171 -13.19 -3.92 12.44
N SER A 172 -13.12 -3.83 13.79
CA SER A 172 -14.08 -4.47 14.68
C SER A 172 -15.51 -4.01 14.40
N GLU A 173 -15.74 -2.72 14.13
CA GLU A 173 -17.08 -2.21 13.82
C GLU A 173 -17.62 -2.76 12.50
N ALA A 174 -16.76 -2.95 11.50
CA ALA A 174 -17.14 -3.56 10.24
C ALA A 174 -17.54 -5.06 10.40
N CYS A 175 -16.99 -5.75 11.41
CA CYS A 175 -17.37 -7.12 11.75
C CYS A 175 -18.66 -7.22 12.59
N ARG A 176 -19.27 -6.12 13.02
CA ARG A 176 -20.47 -6.10 13.89
C ARG A 176 -21.67 -6.89 13.33
N PRO A 177 -22.02 -6.87 12.04
CA PRO A 177 -23.12 -7.67 11.52
C PRO A 177 -22.94 -9.19 11.72
N LEU A 178 -21.70 -9.66 11.78
CA LEU A 178 -21.36 -11.06 12.02
C LEU A 178 -21.27 -11.38 13.53
N LEU A 179 -20.55 -10.54 14.27
CA LEU A 179 -20.14 -10.82 15.65
C LEU A 179 -21.07 -10.16 16.72
N GLY A 180 -21.99 -9.28 16.32
CA GLY A 180 -22.90 -8.58 17.20
C GLY A 180 -22.19 -7.78 18.30
N LYS A 181 -22.61 -7.93 19.54
CA LYS A 181 -22.03 -7.23 20.70
C LYS A 181 -20.62 -7.71 21.08
N LYS A 182 -20.15 -8.84 20.54
CA LYS A 182 -18.79 -9.36 20.81
C LYS A 182 -17.69 -8.40 20.36
N VAL A 183 -17.97 -7.54 19.38
CA VAL A 183 -17.03 -6.50 18.93
C VAL A 183 -16.76 -5.42 19.99
N ASP A 184 -17.60 -5.27 20.98
CA ASP A 184 -17.41 -4.31 22.07
C ASP A 184 -16.53 -4.86 23.21
N GLY A 185 -16.15 -6.14 23.14
CA GLY A 185 -15.33 -6.86 24.11
C GLY A 185 -13.92 -7.20 23.61
N VAL A 186 -13.38 -8.29 24.14
CA VAL A 186 -12.01 -8.76 23.85
C VAL A 186 -11.82 -9.08 22.35
N ILE A 187 -12.81 -9.69 21.70
CA ILE A 187 -12.72 -10.05 20.27
C ILE A 187 -12.54 -8.80 19.40
N GLY A 188 -13.33 -7.75 19.66
CA GLY A 188 -13.16 -6.49 18.90
C GLY A 188 -11.80 -5.84 19.15
N LYS A 189 -11.27 -5.90 20.38
CA LYS A 189 -9.92 -5.42 20.66
C LYS A 189 -8.84 -6.20 19.95
N LEU A 190 -8.95 -7.52 19.86
CA LEU A 190 -8.01 -8.35 19.11
C LEU A 190 -8.04 -8.01 17.61
N ILE A 191 -9.22 -7.81 17.02
CA ILE A 191 -9.39 -7.38 15.63
C ILE A 191 -8.70 -6.02 15.43
N ASP A 192 -8.96 -5.05 16.30
CA ASP A 192 -8.40 -3.70 16.20
C ASP A 192 -6.86 -3.69 16.39
N LEU A 193 -6.35 -4.49 17.32
CA LEU A 193 -4.90 -4.66 17.55
C LEU A 193 -4.23 -5.29 16.32
N THR A 194 -4.82 -6.34 15.74
CA THR A 194 -4.29 -6.96 14.50
C THR A 194 -4.24 -5.94 13.36
N ALA A 195 -5.26 -5.10 13.21
CA ALA A 195 -5.26 -4.03 12.22
C ALA A 195 -4.13 -3.01 12.47
N VAL A 196 -3.91 -2.59 13.72
CA VAL A 196 -2.82 -1.67 14.06
C VAL A 196 -1.45 -2.30 13.79
N PHE A 197 -1.24 -3.57 14.14
CA PHE A 197 0.02 -4.27 13.83
C PHE A 197 0.25 -4.42 12.33
N ALA A 198 -0.79 -4.72 11.54
CA ALA A 198 -0.68 -4.75 10.08
C ALA A 198 -0.29 -3.37 9.52
N LEU A 199 -0.90 -2.28 10.02
CA LEU A 199 -0.55 -0.92 9.63
C LEU A 199 0.92 -0.59 9.94
N LEU A 200 1.42 -0.97 11.11
CA LEU A 200 2.81 -0.79 11.51
C LEU A 200 3.77 -1.59 10.62
N ALA A 201 3.42 -2.83 10.30
CA ALA A 201 4.20 -3.68 9.40
C ALA A 201 4.29 -3.09 7.97
N GLY A 202 3.17 -2.67 7.39
CA GLY A 202 3.14 -2.03 6.08
C GLY A 202 3.96 -0.74 6.05
N THR A 203 3.83 0.11 7.08
CA THR A 203 4.60 1.33 7.23
C THR A 203 6.10 1.03 7.29
N ALA A 204 6.50 0.07 8.12
CA ALA A 204 7.90 -0.31 8.28
C ALA A 204 8.50 -0.79 6.95
N THR A 205 7.82 -1.68 6.23
CA THR A 205 8.28 -2.18 4.94
C THR A 205 8.43 -1.07 3.91
N THR A 206 7.41 -0.22 3.73
CA THR A 206 7.44 0.88 2.76
C THR A 206 8.57 1.87 3.03
N PHE A 207 8.69 2.33 4.26
CA PHE A 207 9.68 3.38 4.58
C PHE A 207 11.11 2.82 4.56
N SER A 208 11.32 1.56 4.97
CA SER A 208 12.63 0.95 4.92
C SER A 208 13.10 0.68 3.49
N LEU A 209 12.17 0.39 2.57
CA LEU A 209 12.51 0.15 1.15
C LEU A 209 12.73 1.45 0.37
N ALA A 210 11.89 2.45 0.56
CA ALA A 210 11.95 3.64 -0.29
C ALA A 210 12.91 4.72 0.23
N THR A 211 13.17 4.79 1.56
CA THR A 211 14.02 5.87 2.12
C THR A 211 15.48 5.81 1.67
N PRO A 212 16.13 4.65 1.51
CA PRO A 212 17.49 4.60 0.97
C PRO A 212 17.60 5.21 -0.44
N LEU A 213 16.59 5.02 -1.30
CA LEU A 213 16.56 5.66 -2.62
C LEU A 213 16.55 7.19 -2.49
N LEU A 214 15.72 7.73 -1.60
CA LEU A 214 15.70 9.17 -1.35
C LEU A 214 17.03 9.67 -0.80
N SER A 215 17.64 8.92 0.12
CA SER A 215 18.96 9.21 0.69
C SER A 215 20.03 9.28 -0.41
N MET A 216 20.05 8.28 -1.27
CA MET A 216 21.03 8.22 -2.36
C MET A 216 20.79 9.32 -3.41
N ALA A 217 19.56 9.62 -3.77
CA ALA A 217 19.23 10.72 -4.67
C ALA A 217 19.71 12.08 -4.11
N LEU A 218 19.47 12.34 -2.81
CA LEU A 218 19.94 13.56 -2.14
C LEU A 218 21.47 13.60 -2.02
N SER A 219 22.09 12.47 -1.71
CA SER A 219 23.55 12.33 -1.67
C SER A 219 24.18 12.73 -3.01
N ARG A 220 23.64 12.24 -4.13
CA ARG A 220 24.10 12.58 -5.49
C ARG A 220 23.89 14.05 -5.84
N VAL A 221 22.74 14.64 -5.46
CA VAL A 221 22.42 16.04 -5.72
C VAL A 221 23.34 16.98 -4.94
N LEU A 222 23.56 16.67 -3.65
CA LEU A 222 24.30 17.52 -2.72
C LEU A 222 25.81 17.26 -2.72
N GLY A 223 26.27 16.13 -3.30
CA GLY A 223 27.68 15.75 -3.30
C GLY A 223 28.20 15.32 -1.93
N ILE A 224 27.36 14.72 -1.10
CA ILE A 224 27.68 14.19 0.24
C ILE A 224 27.69 12.66 0.22
N ALA A 225 28.44 12.03 1.14
CA ALA A 225 28.48 10.57 1.24
C ALA A 225 27.14 10.02 1.71
N GLU A 226 26.69 8.93 1.07
CA GLU A 226 25.53 8.17 1.52
C GLU A 226 25.92 7.34 2.75
N THR A 227 25.12 7.45 3.81
CA THR A 227 25.33 6.73 5.07
C THR A 227 23.98 6.35 5.70
N PRO A 228 23.90 5.30 6.52
CA PRO A 228 22.70 5.00 7.31
C PRO A 228 22.22 6.18 8.17
N LEU A 229 23.17 6.99 8.67
CA LEU A 229 22.86 8.18 9.44
C LEU A 229 22.13 9.25 8.60
N LEU A 230 22.51 9.43 7.34
CA LEU A 230 21.81 10.32 6.40
C LEU A 230 20.37 9.83 6.17
N THR A 231 20.18 8.54 5.96
CA THR A 231 18.85 7.93 5.78
C THR A 231 17.96 8.16 7.01
N ILE A 232 18.50 7.96 8.21
CA ILE A 232 17.77 8.22 9.46
C ILE A 232 17.46 9.72 9.62
N ALA A 233 18.41 10.61 9.32
CA ALA A 233 18.19 12.04 9.37
C ALA A 233 17.06 12.48 8.42
N ILE A 234 16.99 11.90 7.23
CA ILE A 234 15.92 12.14 6.26
C ILE A 234 14.56 11.69 6.84
N LEU A 235 14.47 10.50 7.44
CA LEU A 235 13.25 10.04 8.09
C LEU A 235 12.81 10.99 9.20
N VAL A 236 13.73 11.44 10.04
CA VAL A 236 13.43 12.41 11.11
C VAL A 236 12.95 13.74 10.53
N ILE A 237 13.58 14.23 9.46
CA ILE A 237 13.16 15.46 8.77
C ILE A 237 11.74 15.30 8.19
N ILE A 238 11.43 14.18 7.56
CA ILE A 238 10.09 13.87 7.05
C ILE A 238 9.07 13.89 8.20
N CYS A 239 9.40 13.27 9.34
CA CYS A 239 8.55 13.30 10.52
C CYS A 239 8.31 14.72 11.03
N ILE A 240 9.35 15.55 11.08
CA ILE A 240 9.25 16.95 11.49
C ILE A 240 8.35 17.73 10.50
N VAL A 241 8.61 17.62 9.21
CA VAL A 241 7.83 18.29 8.15
C VAL A 241 6.36 17.90 8.25
N TYR A 242 6.08 16.62 8.40
CA TYR A 242 4.72 16.11 8.60
C TYR A 242 4.08 16.68 9.88
N THR A 243 4.79 16.61 11.02
CA THR A 243 4.30 17.11 12.31
C THR A 243 3.96 18.60 12.22
N MET A 244 4.81 19.38 11.55
CA MET A 244 4.54 20.80 11.30
C MET A 244 3.31 21.00 10.41
N ALA A 245 3.16 20.22 9.33
CA ALA A 245 1.99 20.29 8.45
C ALA A 245 0.69 20.00 9.21
N VAL A 246 0.69 19.01 10.10
CA VAL A 246 -0.46 18.68 10.99
C VAL A 246 -0.71 19.81 12.00
N TYR A 247 0.35 20.43 12.55
CA TYR A 247 0.19 21.49 13.53
C TYR A 247 -0.43 22.76 12.93
N PHE A 248 -0.04 23.11 11.69
CA PHE A 248 -0.58 24.28 10.98
C PHE A 248 -1.95 24.04 10.34
N GLY A 249 -2.48 22.83 10.40
CA GLY A 249 -3.85 22.47 10.02
C GLY A 249 -4.00 21.94 8.59
N MET A 250 -5.19 21.41 8.29
CA MET A 250 -5.53 20.69 7.05
C MET A 250 -5.20 21.39 5.74
N GLN A 251 -5.14 22.71 5.69
CA GLN A 251 -4.82 23.45 4.45
C GLN A 251 -3.39 23.18 3.94
N GLY A 252 -2.44 22.94 4.84
CA GLY A 252 -1.06 22.60 4.47
C GLY A 252 -0.97 21.22 3.82
N VAL A 253 -1.62 20.23 4.41
CA VAL A 253 -1.64 18.84 3.90
C VAL A 253 -2.38 18.75 2.57
N ALA A 254 -3.51 19.42 2.42
CA ALA A 254 -4.27 19.44 1.16
C ALA A 254 -3.48 20.05 0.00
N ARG A 255 -2.71 21.12 0.25
CA ARG A 255 -1.82 21.73 -0.76
C ARG A 255 -0.68 20.78 -1.13
N LEU A 256 -0.09 20.10 -0.14
CA LEU A 256 0.98 19.14 -0.37
C LEU A 256 0.47 17.95 -1.20
N ALA A 257 -0.71 17.40 -0.86
CA ALA A 257 -1.34 16.34 -1.62
C ALA A 257 -1.63 16.72 -3.08
N ALA A 258 -2.13 17.94 -3.31
CA ALA A 258 -2.31 18.45 -4.67
C ALA A 258 -0.98 18.55 -5.43
N SER A 259 0.10 18.97 -4.78
CA SER A 259 1.43 19.06 -5.38
C SER A 259 1.99 17.69 -5.75
N CYS A 260 1.71 16.63 -4.97
CA CYS A 260 2.15 15.26 -5.25
C CYS A 260 1.73 14.78 -6.64
N ILE A 261 0.49 15.03 -7.03
CA ILE A 261 -0.05 14.60 -8.32
C ILE A 261 0.69 15.28 -9.47
N TYR A 262 0.89 16.59 -9.37
CA TYR A 262 1.62 17.34 -10.41
C TYR A 262 3.08 16.88 -10.50
N LEU A 263 3.76 16.74 -9.38
CA LEU A 263 5.15 16.25 -9.34
C LEU A 263 5.28 14.86 -9.95
N PHE A 264 4.34 13.95 -9.63
CA PHE A 264 4.31 12.61 -10.19
C PHE A 264 4.14 12.64 -11.72
N PHE A 265 3.17 13.39 -12.24
CA PHE A 265 3.00 13.49 -13.69
C PHE A 265 4.16 14.18 -14.39
N VAL A 266 4.79 15.17 -13.76
CA VAL A 266 6.01 15.80 -14.31
C VAL A 266 7.15 14.79 -14.36
N LEU A 267 7.32 13.95 -13.34
CA LEU A 267 8.33 12.88 -13.33
C LEU A 267 8.06 11.85 -14.45
N LEU A 268 6.80 11.40 -14.60
CA LEU A 268 6.44 10.49 -15.67
C LEU A 268 6.66 11.10 -17.06
N ALA A 269 6.29 12.36 -17.25
CA ALA A 269 6.51 13.09 -18.50
C ALA A 269 8.00 13.27 -18.81
N TYR A 270 8.83 13.51 -17.79
CA TYR A 270 10.27 13.60 -17.91
C TYR A 270 10.84 12.29 -18.50
N PHE A 271 10.49 11.13 -17.95
CA PHE A 271 10.94 9.83 -18.48
C PHE A 271 10.35 9.53 -19.88
N LEU A 272 9.05 9.74 -20.05
CA LEU A 272 8.36 9.40 -21.28
C LEU A 272 8.85 10.20 -22.48
N PHE A 273 9.05 11.51 -22.33
CA PHE A 273 9.32 12.39 -23.47
C PHE A 273 10.80 12.76 -23.65
N LEU A 274 11.59 12.78 -22.55
CA LEU A 274 12.98 13.21 -22.63
C LEU A 274 13.99 12.06 -22.63
N GLY A 275 13.56 10.83 -22.23
CA GLY A 275 14.45 9.66 -22.15
C GLY A 275 14.79 8.99 -23.48
N GLY A 276 14.17 9.41 -24.59
CA GLY A 276 14.44 8.84 -25.93
C GLY A 276 13.87 7.44 -26.16
N GLN A 277 13.10 6.88 -25.21
CA GLN A 277 12.52 5.54 -25.29
C GLN A 277 10.98 5.56 -25.44
N THR A 278 10.37 6.67 -25.80
CA THR A 278 8.91 6.88 -25.82
C THR A 278 8.16 5.76 -26.55
N ARG A 279 8.62 5.42 -27.77
CA ARG A 279 8.01 4.37 -28.58
C ARG A 279 8.06 3.01 -27.88
N TYR A 280 9.24 2.63 -27.39
CA TYR A 280 9.46 1.37 -26.71
C TYR A 280 8.58 1.26 -25.45
N ILE A 281 8.52 2.31 -24.62
CA ILE A 281 7.70 2.37 -23.41
C ILE A 281 6.23 2.10 -23.73
N ILE A 282 5.69 2.76 -24.75
CA ILE A 282 4.27 2.65 -25.12
C ILE A 282 3.98 1.27 -25.70
N GLU A 283 4.76 0.80 -26.67
CA GLU A 283 4.53 -0.48 -27.36
C GLU A 283 4.67 -1.66 -26.38
N THR A 284 5.71 -1.67 -25.55
CA THR A 284 5.90 -2.70 -24.51
C THR A 284 4.79 -2.66 -23.47
N GLY A 285 4.36 -1.46 -23.05
CA GLY A 285 3.25 -1.31 -22.11
C GLY A 285 1.93 -1.87 -22.65
N ILE A 286 1.59 -1.61 -23.91
CA ILE A 286 0.39 -2.17 -24.56
C ILE A 286 0.48 -3.69 -24.61
N SER A 287 1.62 -4.24 -25.03
CA SER A 287 1.86 -5.69 -25.10
C SER A 287 1.76 -6.32 -23.71
N ALA A 288 2.34 -5.71 -22.68
CA ALA A 288 2.31 -6.22 -21.31
C ALA A 288 0.89 -6.28 -20.75
N VAL A 289 0.04 -5.28 -21.02
CA VAL A 289 -1.37 -5.30 -20.60
C VAL A 289 -2.13 -6.44 -21.30
N GLY A 290 -1.90 -6.65 -22.59
CA GLY A 290 -2.51 -7.75 -23.36
C GLY A 290 -2.08 -9.12 -22.83
N THR A 291 -0.78 -9.32 -22.61
CA THR A 291 -0.21 -10.56 -22.06
C THR A 291 -0.71 -10.83 -20.66
N LEU A 292 -0.80 -9.80 -19.79
CA LEU A 292 -1.40 -9.91 -18.47
C LEU A 292 -2.86 -10.38 -18.55
N ALA A 293 -3.67 -9.76 -19.40
CA ALA A 293 -5.07 -10.11 -19.56
C ALA A 293 -5.26 -11.56 -20.00
N GLN A 294 -4.44 -12.00 -20.99
CA GLN A 294 -4.47 -13.37 -21.50
C GLN A 294 -4.07 -14.42 -20.46
N ASN A 295 -3.08 -14.12 -19.61
CA ASN A 295 -2.49 -15.08 -18.69
C ASN A 295 -2.96 -14.90 -17.22
N PHE A 296 -3.90 -13.99 -16.96
CA PHE A 296 -4.26 -13.56 -15.62
C PHE A 296 -4.58 -14.71 -14.66
N ILE A 297 -5.40 -15.67 -15.09
CA ILE A 297 -5.81 -16.80 -14.23
C ILE A 297 -4.62 -17.73 -13.97
N SER A 298 -3.82 -18.04 -14.97
CA SER A 298 -2.66 -18.93 -14.80
C SER A 298 -1.64 -18.31 -13.84
N LEU A 299 -1.36 -17.00 -13.95
CA LEU A 299 -0.47 -16.29 -13.03
C LEU A 299 -1.05 -16.27 -11.60
N ALA A 300 -2.36 -16.03 -11.47
CA ALA A 300 -3.03 -15.95 -10.16
C ALA A 300 -3.13 -17.28 -9.41
N THR A 301 -3.05 -18.41 -10.12
CA THR A 301 -3.21 -19.75 -9.56
C THR A 301 -1.92 -20.56 -9.55
N TRP A 302 -0.82 -20.01 -10.07
CA TRP A 302 0.45 -20.73 -10.10
C TRP A 302 1.08 -20.78 -8.70
N THR A 303 1.32 -21.99 -8.21
CA THR A 303 1.83 -22.25 -6.85
C THR A 303 3.29 -22.70 -6.83
N ASP A 304 3.88 -23.06 -7.98
CA ASP A 304 5.17 -23.74 -8.06
C ASP A 304 5.27 -24.90 -7.04
N ALA A 305 4.35 -25.87 -7.17
CA ALA A 305 4.19 -26.96 -6.19
C ALA A 305 5.47 -27.78 -5.95
N LEU A 306 6.34 -27.84 -6.95
CA LEU A 306 7.65 -28.53 -6.86
C LEU A 306 8.78 -27.62 -6.33
N ARG A 307 8.49 -26.34 -6.07
CA ARG A 307 9.49 -25.34 -5.63
C ARG A 307 10.71 -25.25 -6.58
N THR A 308 10.46 -25.33 -7.87
CA THR A 308 11.53 -25.28 -8.88
C THR A 308 12.18 -23.90 -8.97
N SER A 309 11.42 -22.84 -8.72
CA SER A 309 11.89 -21.47 -8.68
C SER A 309 11.59 -20.75 -7.37
N SER A 310 10.56 -21.21 -6.66
CA SER A 310 9.97 -20.53 -5.50
C SER A 310 9.49 -19.08 -5.80
N PHE A 311 9.30 -18.73 -7.07
CA PHE A 311 8.91 -17.40 -7.50
C PHE A 311 7.60 -16.91 -6.86
N PRO A 312 6.50 -17.71 -6.81
CA PRO A 312 5.28 -17.28 -6.15
C PRO A 312 5.48 -16.98 -4.67
N GLN A 313 6.30 -17.77 -3.97
CA GLN A 313 6.59 -17.61 -2.54
C GLN A 313 7.42 -16.36 -2.26
N ASN A 314 8.37 -16.05 -3.16
CA ASN A 314 9.26 -14.91 -3.01
C ASN A 314 8.59 -13.60 -3.43
N TRP A 315 7.73 -13.62 -4.46
CA TRP A 315 7.19 -12.42 -5.08
C TRP A 315 5.67 -12.29 -4.96
N THR A 316 4.89 -13.22 -5.54
CA THR A 316 3.43 -13.08 -5.62
C THR A 316 2.78 -13.04 -4.24
N ILE A 317 3.18 -13.96 -3.35
CA ILE A 317 2.66 -14.04 -1.98
C ILE A 317 3.08 -12.81 -1.17
N PHE A 318 4.31 -12.36 -1.35
CA PHE A 318 4.76 -11.10 -0.73
C PHE A 318 3.88 -9.93 -1.16
N TYR A 319 3.63 -9.74 -2.46
CA TYR A 319 2.80 -8.63 -2.92
C TYR A 319 1.36 -8.71 -2.41
N TRP A 320 0.76 -9.90 -2.40
CA TRP A 320 -0.58 -10.04 -1.80
C TRP A 320 -0.58 -9.69 -0.32
N ALA A 321 0.39 -10.18 0.42
CA ALA A 321 0.56 -9.86 1.83
C ALA A 321 0.80 -8.35 2.05
N TYR A 322 1.66 -7.74 1.24
CA TYR A 322 1.97 -6.32 1.29
C TYR A 322 0.73 -5.44 1.08
N TRP A 323 -0.09 -5.76 0.08
CA TRP A 323 -1.34 -5.04 -0.14
C TRP A 323 -2.36 -5.29 0.98
N MET A 324 -2.42 -6.50 1.55
CA MET A 324 -3.31 -6.83 2.67
C MET A 324 -3.00 -6.01 3.93
N VAL A 325 -1.74 -5.78 4.27
CA VAL A 325 -1.39 -4.94 5.43
C VAL A 325 -1.73 -3.47 5.21
N TRP A 326 -1.66 -2.98 3.97
CA TRP A 326 -2.07 -1.64 3.60
C TRP A 326 -3.60 -1.44 3.55
N CYS A 327 -4.37 -2.50 3.53
CA CYS A 327 -5.84 -2.45 3.59
C CYS A 327 -6.39 -1.76 4.84
N VAL A 328 -5.59 -1.60 5.88
CA VAL A 328 -6.04 -0.92 7.12
C VAL A 328 -6.24 0.58 6.93
N ALA A 329 -5.50 1.21 6.03
CA ALA A 329 -5.57 2.66 5.80
C ALA A 329 -6.45 3.05 4.61
N THR A 330 -6.07 2.67 3.41
CA THR A 330 -6.62 3.17 2.15
C THR A 330 -8.11 2.88 1.93
N PRO A 331 -8.65 1.68 2.21
CA PRO A 331 -10.06 1.38 1.94
C PRO A 331 -11.07 2.23 2.71
N PHE A 332 -10.77 2.67 3.93
CA PHE A 332 -11.65 3.59 4.65
C PHE A 332 -11.77 4.93 3.92
N PHE A 333 -10.66 5.45 3.43
CA PHE A 333 -10.66 6.68 2.63
C PHE A 333 -11.51 6.51 1.37
N ILE A 334 -11.27 5.44 0.59
CA ILE A 334 -12.03 5.14 -0.63
C ILE A 334 -13.53 5.00 -0.33
N GLY A 335 -13.90 4.27 0.72
CA GLY A 335 -15.29 4.13 1.15
C GLY A 335 -15.94 5.47 1.49
N THR A 336 -15.20 6.34 2.20
CA THR A 336 -15.69 7.66 2.61
C THR A 336 -15.94 8.59 1.42
N ILE A 337 -15.02 8.65 0.45
CA ILE A 337 -15.17 9.53 -0.74
C ILE A 337 -16.20 9.02 -1.75
N SER A 338 -16.62 7.75 -1.63
CA SER A 338 -17.58 7.12 -2.55
C SER A 338 -19.06 7.40 -2.21
N LYS A 339 -19.33 8.30 -1.26
CA LYS A 339 -20.68 8.69 -0.87
C LYS A 339 -21.51 9.19 -2.06
N GLY A 340 -22.71 8.61 -2.21
CA GLY A 340 -23.65 8.91 -3.31
C GLY A 340 -23.42 8.10 -4.59
N ARG A 341 -22.36 7.27 -4.67
CA ARG A 341 -22.13 6.32 -5.78
C ARG A 341 -22.78 4.97 -5.50
N THR A 342 -23.09 4.24 -6.55
CA THR A 342 -23.51 2.83 -6.39
C THR A 342 -22.30 1.95 -6.10
N ILE A 343 -22.54 0.77 -5.51
CA ILE A 343 -21.48 -0.24 -5.30
C ILE A 343 -20.82 -0.60 -6.64
N ARG A 344 -21.61 -0.79 -7.70
CA ARG A 344 -21.08 -1.05 -9.06
C ARG A 344 -20.14 0.06 -9.53
N GLN A 345 -20.55 1.33 -9.38
CA GLN A 345 -19.71 2.47 -9.74
C GLN A 345 -18.41 2.51 -8.91
N THR A 346 -18.50 2.19 -7.62
CA THR A 346 -17.34 2.16 -6.73
C THR A 346 -16.36 1.06 -7.12
N VAL A 347 -16.84 -0.15 -7.43
CA VAL A 347 -15.99 -1.27 -7.85
C VAL A 347 -15.34 -0.98 -9.20
N LEU A 348 -16.14 -0.70 -10.23
CA LEU A 348 -15.60 -0.52 -11.59
C LEU A 348 -14.70 0.71 -11.70
N GLY A 349 -15.10 1.81 -11.07
CA GLY A 349 -14.26 3.00 -11.04
C GLY A 349 -13.01 2.84 -10.18
N GLY A 350 -13.09 2.05 -9.09
CA GLY A 350 -11.94 1.67 -8.29
C GLY A 350 -10.88 0.95 -9.12
N TYR A 351 -11.29 -0.05 -9.90
CA TYR A 351 -10.38 -0.70 -10.84
C TYR A 351 -9.85 0.27 -11.89
N PHE A 352 -10.72 1.00 -12.57
CA PHE A 352 -10.32 1.87 -13.67
C PHE A 352 -9.29 2.93 -13.24
N PHE A 353 -9.62 3.71 -12.23
CA PHE A 353 -8.75 4.80 -11.77
C PHE A 353 -7.54 4.30 -10.97
N GLY A 354 -7.73 3.26 -10.17
CA GLY A 354 -6.65 2.65 -9.40
C GLY A 354 -5.58 2.03 -10.29
N LEU A 355 -5.99 1.18 -11.23
CA LEU A 355 -5.06 0.58 -12.20
C LEU A 355 -4.40 1.63 -13.10
N ALA A 356 -5.13 2.70 -13.48
CA ALA A 356 -4.52 3.79 -14.24
C ALA A 356 -3.31 4.39 -13.51
N GLY A 357 -3.38 4.54 -12.18
CA GLY A 357 -2.27 5.05 -11.38
C GLY A 357 -1.06 4.11 -11.38
N THR A 358 -1.27 2.86 -10.98
CA THR A 358 -0.19 1.88 -10.89
C THR A 358 0.38 1.53 -12.27
N PHE A 359 -0.46 1.22 -13.26
CA PHE A 359 0.01 0.84 -14.59
C PHE A 359 0.82 1.95 -15.28
N THR A 360 0.35 3.20 -15.20
CA THR A 360 1.09 4.32 -15.81
C THR A 360 2.49 4.45 -15.21
N SER A 361 2.63 4.27 -13.89
CA SER A 361 3.92 4.31 -13.22
C SER A 361 4.85 3.20 -13.71
N PHE A 362 4.42 1.95 -13.65
CA PHE A 362 5.24 0.79 -14.02
C PHE A 362 5.53 0.73 -15.52
N ILE A 363 4.56 1.10 -16.37
CA ILE A 363 4.78 1.14 -17.82
C ILE A 363 5.83 2.20 -18.18
N ILE A 364 5.76 3.39 -17.60
CA ILE A 364 6.68 4.47 -17.99
C ILE A 364 8.05 4.27 -17.38
N LEU A 365 8.12 4.14 -16.06
CA LEU A 365 9.41 4.10 -15.35
C LEU A 365 10.11 2.75 -15.53
N GLY A 366 9.38 1.64 -15.42
CA GLY A 366 9.94 0.30 -15.56
C GLY A 366 10.40 0.00 -16.98
N ASN A 367 9.54 0.27 -17.97
CA ASN A 367 9.91 0.00 -19.36
C ASN A 367 10.99 0.96 -19.89
N TYR A 368 11.20 2.13 -19.25
CA TYR A 368 12.36 2.94 -19.58
C TYR A 368 13.66 2.22 -19.26
N GLY A 369 13.81 1.71 -18.03
CA GLY A 369 14.98 0.94 -17.61
C GLY A 369 15.14 -0.36 -18.42
N LEU A 370 14.04 -1.10 -18.62
CA LEU A 370 14.02 -2.30 -19.44
C LEU A 370 14.44 -2.01 -20.88
N GLY A 371 14.04 -0.85 -21.45
CA GLY A 371 14.45 -0.41 -22.78
C GLY A 371 15.94 -0.11 -22.88
N LEU A 372 16.54 0.51 -21.86
CA LEU A 372 17.99 0.70 -21.81
C LEU A 372 18.75 -0.62 -21.85
N GLN A 373 18.29 -1.61 -21.07
CA GLN A 373 18.85 -2.97 -21.04
C GLN A 373 18.70 -3.67 -22.40
N THR A 374 17.48 -3.71 -22.92
CA THR A 374 17.13 -4.47 -24.13
C THR A 374 17.80 -3.93 -25.38
N HIS A 375 17.95 -2.61 -25.48
CA HIS A 375 18.66 -1.97 -26.61
C HIS A 375 20.19 -1.94 -26.45
N GLY A 376 20.73 -2.52 -25.35
CA GLY A 376 22.17 -2.53 -25.09
C GLY A 376 22.77 -1.14 -24.83
N ILE A 377 21.95 -0.17 -24.42
CA ILE A 377 22.41 1.19 -24.10
C ILE A 377 23.14 1.18 -22.77
N LEU A 378 22.64 0.40 -21.80
CA LEU A 378 23.21 0.26 -20.46
C LEU A 378 22.91 -1.14 -19.93
N ASP A 379 23.94 -1.85 -19.45
CA ASP A 379 23.79 -3.16 -18.82
C ASP A 379 23.42 -3.01 -17.32
N LEU A 380 22.16 -2.72 -17.07
CA LEU A 380 21.62 -2.54 -15.71
C LEU A 380 21.63 -3.85 -14.92
N MET A 381 21.42 -4.98 -15.60
CA MET A 381 21.44 -6.31 -14.96
C MET A 381 22.85 -6.68 -14.51
N GLY A 382 23.88 -6.39 -15.34
CA GLY A 382 25.27 -6.55 -14.96
C GLY A 382 25.64 -5.70 -13.76
N LEU A 383 25.29 -4.41 -13.79
CA LEU A 383 25.53 -3.48 -12.67
C LEU A 383 24.87 -3.96 -11.38
N TYR A 384 23.61 -4.42 -11.43
CA TYR A 384 22.92 -4.94 -10.26
C TYR A 384 23.57 -6.22 -9.73
N ARG A 385 23.95 -7.16 -10.59
CA ARG A 385 24.60 -8.42 -10.16
C ARG A 385 25.96 -8.19 -9.53
N GLU A 386 26.72 -7.23 -10.03
CA GLU A 386 28.04 -6.88 -9.46
C GLU A 386 27.94 -6.13 -8.14
N SER A 387 27.06 -5.14 -8.05
CA SER A 387 26.95 -4.28 -6.85
C SER A 387 26.03 -4.84 -5.78
N GLN A 388 25.03 -5.64 -6.15
CA GLN A 388 23.90 -6.06 -5.31
C GLN A 388 23.12 -4.84 -4.74
N ASP A 389 23.27 -3.68 -5.38
CA ASP A 389 22.69 -2.40 -4.95
C ASP A 389 21.68 -1.87 -5.97
N LEU A 390 20.39 -2.11 -5.67
CA LEU A 390 19.27 -1.60 -6.48
C LEU A 390 19.21 -0.07 -6.50
N TYR A 391 19.56 0.57 -5.39
CA TYR A 391 19.44 2.03 -5.28
C TYR A 391 20.48 2.72 -6.19
N GLN A 392 21.72 2.24 -6.16
CA GLN A 392 22.77 2.68 -7.07
C GLN A 392 22.37 2.45 -8.53
N THR A 393 21.79 1.29 -8.84
CA THR A 393 21.34 0.97 -10.20
C THR A 393 20.23 1.91 -10.65
N ILE A 394 19.26 2.25 -9.78
CA ILE A 394 18.23 3.26 -10.07
C ILE A 394 18.85 4.64 -10.32
N ILE A 395 19.81 5.06 -9.52
CA ILE A 395 20.50 6.36 -9.75
C ILE A 395 21.18 6.37 -11.11
N THR A 396 21.80 5.26 -11.51
CA THR A 396 22.43 5.13 -12.84
C THR A 396 21.42 5.26 -13.97
N ILE A 397 20.17 4.78 -13.80
CA ILE A 397 19.07 5.04 -14.75
C ILE A 397 18.83 6.55 -14.91
N PHE A 398 18.80 7.32 -13.82
CA PHE A 398 18.65 8.77 -13.89
C PHE A 398 19.84 9.46 -14.56
N GLU A 399 21.05 8.92 -14.38
CA GLU A 399 22.27 9.46 -15.00
C GLU A 399 22.27 9.34 -16.54
N THR A 400 21.46 8.44 -17.13
CA THR A 400 21.27 8.38 -18.59
C THR A 400 20.32 9.45 -19.12
N MET A 401 19.53 10.08 -18.25
CA MET A 401 18.53 11.08 -18.64
C MET A 401 19.16 12.45 -18.93
N PRO A 402 18.60 13.23 -19.87
CA PRO A 402 18.98 14.63 -20.03
C PRO A 402 18.73 15.39 -18.73
N MET A 403 19.70 16.23 -18.34
CA MET A 403 19.61 17.01 -17.07
C MET A 403 19.41 16.11 -15.82
N ALA A 404 20.16 15.01 -15.72
CA ALA A 404 20.05 13.99 -14.67
C ALA A 404 19.89 14.57 -13.25
N LYS A 405 20.65 15.63 -12.92
CA LYS A 405 20.56 16.29 -11.60
C LYS A 405 19.16 16.90 -11.35
N ILE A 406 18.50 17.44 -12.37
CA ILE A 406 17.13 17.94 -12.26
C ILE A 406 16.16 16.78 -12.06
N GLY A 407 16.37 15.66 -12.77
CA GLY A 407 15.60 14.42 -12.60
C GLY A 407 15.70 13.88 -11.17
N LEU A 408 16.88 13.83 -10.59
CA LEU A 408 17.10 13.41 -9.19
C LEU A 408 16.46 14.36 -8.18
N ILE A 409 16.51 15.67 -8.41
CA ILE A 409 15.80 16.66 -7.58
C ILE A 409 14.28 16.42 -7.67
N LEU A 410 13.78 16.21 -8.87
CA LEU A 410 12.36 15.94 -9.09
C LEU A 410 11.92 14.65 -8.39
N LEU A 411 12.73 13.57 -8.47
CA LEU A 411 12.49 12.33 -7.72
C LEU A 411 12.44 12.61 -6.21
N ALA A 412 13.46 13.26 -5.67
CA ALA A 412 13.56 13.55 -4.24
C ALA A 412 12.37 14.37 -3.72
N VAL A 413 11.99 15.44 -4.42
CA VAL A 413 10.86 16.30 -4.05
C VAL A 413 9.54 15.50 -4.15
N THR A 414 9.37 14.67 -5.18
CA THR A 414 8.17 13.82 -5.34
C THR A 414 8.07 12.79 -4.21
N MET A 415 9.18 12.14 -3.87
CA MET A 415 9.22 11.18 -2.75
C MET A 415 8.90 11.85 -1.41
N ILE A 416 9.49 13.00 -1.11
CA ILE A 416 9.20 13.76 0.12
C ILE A 416 7.72 14.12 0.21
N ALA A 417 7.13 14.57 -0.90
CA ALA A 417 5.71 14.90 -0.96
C ALA A 417 4.82 13.65 -0.74
N PHE A 418 5.15 12.51 -1.36
CA PHE A 418 4.44 11.25 -1.13
C PHE A 418 4.58 10.76 0.31
N TYR A 419 5.77 10.84 0.89
CA TYR A 419 5.98 10.49 2.30
C TYR A 419 5.07 11.30 3.22
N ALA A 420 5.05 12.62 3.06
CA ALA A 420 4.27 13.48 3.93
C ALA A 420 2.76 13.19 3.85
N THR A 421 2.22 12.93 2.65
CA THR A 421 0.80 12.59 2.48
C THR A 421 0.47 11.19 2.99
N THR A 422 1.33 10.20 2.75
CA THR A 422 1.19 8.84 3.27
C THR A 422 1.24 8.84 4.80
N PHE A 423 2.18 9.58 5.38
CA PHE A 423 2.34 9.69 6.83
C PHE A 423 1.10 10.32 7.49
N ASP A 424 0.48 11.32 6.88
CA ASP A 424 -0.75 11.92 7.39
C ASP A 424 -1.88 10.90 7.44
N ALA A 425 -2.08 10.15 6.35
CA ALA A 425 -3.11 9.12 6.27
C ALA A 425 -2.90 8.02 7.32
N LEU A 426 -1.67 7.50 7.45
CA LEU A 426 -1.31 6.46 8.41
C LEU A 426 -1.49 6.90 9.86
N THR A 427 -1.02 8.11 10.18
CA THR A 427 -1.12 8.68 11.52
C THR A 427 -2.58 8.95 11.90
N MET A 428 -3.39 9.41 10.94
CA MET A 428 -4.82 9.61 11.13
C MET A 428 -5.51 8.29 11.49
N VAL A 429 -5.26 7.23 10.72
CA VAL A 429 -5.86 5.91 10.95
C VAL A 429 -5.39 5.33 12.27
N ALA A 430 -4.08 5.28 12.54
CA ALA A 430 -3.53 4.78 13.80
C ALA A 430 -4.08 5.54 15.02
N SER A 431 -4.17 6.87 14.91
CA SER A 431 -4.75 7.70 15.95
C SER A 431 -6.23 7.39 16.21
N SER A 432 -7.00 7.10 15.17
CA SER A 432 -8.42 6.76 15.30
C SER A 432 -8.62 5.48 16.11
N TYR A 433 -7.71 4.50 16.00
CA TYR A 433 -7.75 3.28 16.81
C TYR A 433 -7.48 3.53 18.31
N SER A 434 -6.83 4.63 18.66
CA SER A 434 -6.61 5.02 20.05
C SER A 434 -7.87 5.47 20.80
N TYR A 435 -8.97 5.70 20.11
CA TYR A 435 -10.22 6.12 20.73
C TYR A 435 -11.21 4.97 20.86
N ARG A 436 -11.95 4.93 22.00
CA ARG A 436 -13.08 4.00 22.17
C ARG A 436 -14.22 4.31 21.22
N SER A 437 -14.44 5.60 20.96
CA SER A 437 -15.38 6.07 19.95
C SER A 437 -14.88 7.41 19.38
N LEU A 438 -14.58 7.42 18.11
CA LEU A 438 -14.32 8.62 17.33
C LEU A 438 -15.20 8.54 16.08
N ASP A 439 -16.01 9.57 15.85
CA ASP A 439 -16.86 9.63 14.67
C ASP A 439 -16.00 9.91 13.44
N ALA A 440 -16.40 9.36 12.30
CA ALA A 440 -15.64 9.45 11.04
C ALA A 440 -15.42 10.89 10.52
N ASP A 441 -16.25 11.84 10.99
CA ASP A 441 -16.16 13.26 10.67
C ASP A 441 -15.30 14.07 11.65
N LYS A 442 -14.78 13.43 12.70
CA LYS A 442 -13.93 14.07 13.70
C LYS A 442 -12.48 13.67 13.55
N GLU A 443 -11.61 14.66 13.71
CA GLU A 443 -10.16 14.42 13.73
C GLU A 443 -9.69 14.01 15.13
N PRO A 444 -8.71 13.07 15.20
CA PRO A 444 -7.99 12.78 16.44
C PRO A 444 -7.25 14.00 16.99
N ASP A 445 -7.05 14.02 18.30
CA ASP A 445 -6.27 15.08 18.97
C ASP A 445 -4.83 15.12 18.45
N LYS A 446 -4.26 16.32 18.32
CA LYS A 446 -2.90 16.53 17.83
C LYS A 446 -1.82 15.77 18.61
N LYS A 447 -2.01 15.60 19.93
CA LYS A 447 -1.07 14.84 20.78
C LYS A 447 -1.07 13.35 20.46
N VAL A 448 -2.25 12.78 20.15
CA VAL A 448 -2.38 11.38 19.74
C VAL A 448 -1.78 11.19 18.36
N LYS A 449 -2.02 12.12 17.42
CA LYS A 449 -1.37 12.11 16.10
C LYS A 449 0.16 12.17 16.24
N LEU A 450 0.70 13.05 17.10
CA LEU A 450 2.14 13.14 17.33
C LEU A 450 2.72 11.85 17.92
N PHE A 451 2.04 11.24 18.90
CA PHE A 451 2.44 9.96 19.47
C PHE A 451 2.56 8.88 18.38
N TRP A 452 1.56 8.77 17.52
CA TRP A 452 1.58 7.79 16.43
C TRP A 452 2.59 8.13 15.34
N ALA A 453 2.81 9.41 15.03
CA ALA A 453 3.85 9.81 14.10
C ALA A 453 5.23 9.31 14.56
N VAL A 454 5.57 9.49 15.84
CA VAL A 454 6.83 8.98 16.41
C VAL A 454 6.85 7.45 16.39
N THR A 455 5.76 6.79 16.80
CA THR A 455 5.67 5.32 16.86
C THR A 455 5.86 4.68 15.48
N LEU A 456 5.23 5.24 14.44
CA LEU A 456 5.35 4.76 13.06
C LEU A 456 6.77 4.88 12.49
N MET A 457 7.60 5.81 13.02
CA MET A 457 8.99 5.99 12.59
C MET A 457 9.98 5.05 13.28
N LEU A 458 9.67 4.56 14.47
CA LEU A 458 10.62 3.74 15.25
C LEU A 458 10.97 2.45 14.52
N PHE A 459 9.99 1.77 13.95
CA PHE A 459 10.21 0.47 13.32
C PHE A 459 11.02 0.56 12.02
N PRO A 460 10.74 1.47 11.07
CA PRO A 460 11.63 1.70 9.93
C PRO A 460 13.07 2.03 10.33
N ILE A 461 13.26 2.87 11.34
CA ILE A 461 14.60 3.23 11.83
C ILE A 461 15.34 1.98 12.37
N ALA A 462 14.65 1.17 13.18
CA ALA A 462 15.25 -0.06 13.72
C ALA A 462 15.62 -1.07 12.61
N LEU A 463 14.78 -1.18 11.60
CA LEU A 463 15.03 -2.04 10.46
C LEU A 463 16.24 -1.55 9.63
N ILE A 464 16.48 -0.26 9.48
CA ILE A 464 17.67 0.28 8.81
C ILE A 464 18.96 -0.11 9.54
N PHE A 465 18.94 -0.16 10.87
CA PHE A 465 20.11 -0.59 11.65
C PHE A 465 20.38 -2.10 11.59
N SER A 466 19.40 -2.93 11.25
CA SER A 466 19.51 -4.38 11.25
C SER A 466 20.05 -4.99 9.94
N GLU A 467 20.75 -4.21 9.11
CA GLU A 467 21.27 -4.61 7.79
C GLU A 467 20.17 -5.27 6.94
N ASN A 468 19.16 -4.50 6.60
CA ASN A 468 17.93 -4.97 5.97
C ASN A 468 18.16 -5.64 4.62
N SER A 469 18.07 -6.96 4.60
CA SER A 469 17.81 -7.64 3.34
C SER A 469 16.35 -7.41 2.90
N MET A 470 16.12 -7.31 1.60
CA MET A 470 14.77 -7.29 1.00
C MET A 470 13.89 -8.41 1.59
N SER A 471 14.48 -9.59 1.81
CA SER A 471 13.84 -10.76 2.37
C SER A 471 13.29 -10.55 3.80
N SER A 472 14.01 -9.81 4.66
CA SER A 472 13.55 -9.50 6.02
C SER A 472 12.34 -8.56 6.00
N LEU A 473 12.36 -7.55 5.12
CA LEU A 473 11.26 -6.61 4.95
C LEU A 473 10.00 -7.29 4.39
N GLN A 474 10.16 -8.17 3.40
CA GLN A 474 9.09 -8.99 2.88
C GLN A 474 8.47 -9.89 3.95
N SER A 475 9.29 -10.44 4.83
CA SER A 475 8.86 -11.33 5.92
C SER A 475 7.93 -10.64 6.90
N VAL A 476 8.22 -9.38 7.27
CA VAL A 476 7.36 -8.58 8.16
C VAL A 476 5.94 -8.46 7.58
N SER A 477 5.82 -8.16 6.29
CA SER A 477 4.52 -8.05 5.62
C SER A 477 3.78 -9.38 5.56
N ILE A 478 4.45 -10.48 5.20
CA ILE A 478 3.83 -11.82 5.12
C ILE A 478 3.28 -12.24 6.49
N VAL A 479 4.08 -12.07 7.54
CA VAL A 479 3.67 -12.45 8.90
C VAL A 479 2.47 -11.64 9.38
N ALA A 480 2.47 -10.33 9.16
CA ALA A 480 1.37 -9.46 9.57
C ALA A 480 0.09 -9.67 8.74
N ALA A 481 0.22 -10.01 7.46
CA ALA A 481 -0.90 -10.22 6.57
C ALA A 481 -1.72 -11.49 6.88
N PHE A 482 -1.09 -12.51 7.45
CA PHE A 482 -1.77 -13.77 7.73
C PHE A 482 -3.02 -13.60 8.60
N PRO A 483 -2.94 -13.00 9.80
CA PRO A 483 -4.12 -12.81 10.64
C PRO A 483 -5.08 -11.75 10.09
N ILE A 484 -4.58 -10.71 9.40
CA ILE A 484 -5.45 -9.66 8.86
C ILE A 484 -6.34 -10.18 7.74
N GLY A 485 -5.90 -11.18 6.97
CA GLY A 485 -6.70 -11.78 5.92
C GLY A 485 -7.96 -12.47 6.45
N PHE A 486 -7.91 -13.15 7.59
CA PHE A 486 -9.12 -13.68 8.22
C PHE A 486 -10.10 -12.58 8.63
N ILE A 487 -9.58 -11.43 9.08
CA ILE A 487 -10.42 -10.28 9.42
C ILE A 487 -11.05 -9.69 8.16
N ILE A 488 -10.31 -9.61 7.04
CA ILE A 488 -10.86 -9.21 5.73
C ILE A 488 -12.04 -10.11 5.35
N LEU A 489 -11.90 -11.43 5.45
CA LEU A 489 -13.00 -12.38 5.19
C LEU A 489 -14.20 -12.12 6.10
N MET A 490 -13.99 -11.87 7.39
CA MET A 490 -15.07 -11.55 8.33
C MET A 490 -15.79 -10.25 7.96
N ILE A 491 -15.06 -9.22 7.53
CA ILE A 491 -15.63 -7.93 7.10
C ILE A 491 -16.50 -8.12 5.86
N VAL A 492 -15.98 -8.84 4.86
CA VAL A 492 -16.69 -9.12 3.61
C VAL A 492 -17.96 -9.94 3.88
N TRP A 493 -17.87 -10.94 4.71
CA TRP A 493 -19.05 -11.72 5.11
C TRP A 493 -20.07 -10.85 5.87
N SER A 494 -19.60 -10.02 6.79
CA SER A 494 -20.44 -9.04 7.50
C SER A 494 -21.16 -8.11 6.54
N PHE A 495 -20.46 -7.64 5.49
CA PHE A 495 -21.05 -6.81 4.44
C PHE A 495 -22.20 -7.54 3.74
N PHE A 496 -22.00 -8.77 3.25
CA PHE A 496 -23.04 -9.51 2.54
C PHE A 496 -24.26 -9.76 3.42
N LYS A 497 -24.07 -10.16 4.67
CA LYS A 497 -25.15 -10.36 5.64
C LYS A 497 -25.95 -9.08 5.87
N ASP A 498 -25.27 -7.96 6.03
CA ASP A 498 -25.88 -6.67 6.33
C ASP A 498 -26.56 -6.04 5.11
N ALA A 499 -25.95 -6.19 3.93
CA ALA A 499 -26.52 -5.74 2.65
C ALA A 499 -27.77 -6.54 2.24
N ASP A 500 -27.79 -7.85 2.52
CA ASP A 500 -28.97 -8.68 2.31
C ASP A 500 -30.14 -8.25 3.20
N SER A 501 -29.87 -8.01 4.48
CA SER A 501 -30.87 -7.47 5.42
C SER A 501 -31.41 -6.13 4.94
N TYR A 502 -30.53 -5.22 4.49
CA TYR A 502 -30.92 -3.91 3.97
C TYR A 502 -31.83 -4.01 2.75
N LEU A 503 -31.56 -4.91 1.80
CA LEU A 503 -32.40 -5.11 0.64
C LEU A 503 -33.78 -5.64 1.01
N LYS A 504 -33.87 -6.57 1.98
CA LYS A 504 -35.14 -7.09 2.49
C LYS A 504 -35.95 -5.99 3.17
N GLU A 505 -35.32 -5.17 4.02
CA GLU A 505 -35.97 -4.01 4.66
C GLU A 505 -36.57 -3.05 3.64
N LYS A 506 -35.88 -2.79 2.51
CA LYS A 506 -36.36 -1.93 1.42
C LYS A 506 -37.52 -2.52 0.60
N THR A 507 -37.64 -3.84 0.55
CA THR A 507 -38.69 -4.50 -0.22
C THR A 507 -39.99 -4.59 0.61
N THR A 508 -39.89 -4.46 1.93
CA THR A 508 -41.02 -4.58 2.87
C THR A 508 -41.65 -3.19 3.18
N ASN A 509 -40.92 -2.11 2.92
CA ASN A 509 -41.40 -0.72 3.02
C ASN A 509 -41.71 -0.14 1.63
#